data_0e8b3624d341cad4b241fda178bd7ad2
#
_entry.id   0e8b3624d341cad4b241fda178bd7ad2
#
_cell.length_a   1.000
_cell.length_b   1.000
_cell.length_c   1.000
_cell.angle_alpha   90.00
_cell.angle_beta   90.00
_cell.angle_gamma   90.00
#
_symmetry.space_group_name_H-M   'P 1'
#
loop_
_entity.id
_entity.type
_entity.pdbx_description
1 polymer ?
#
loop_
_entity_poly.entity_id
_entity_poly.type
_entity_poly.pdbx_seq_one_letter_code
_entity_poly.pdbx_strand_id
1 'polypeptide(L)'
;MAGQKYDWASAKAYSTVTAYYPEPDIIFLNEDLTYRKPAEAFNLYYYKDAHLIHFIGKKLDYFTKNKKGLKKQLTKLTLNLESDGDVISYHKIVNGELSSLDDSDLEEVLSHAEELYKLVGDKKE
;
A
#
# COMPACT_ATOMS: atom_id res chain seq x y z
N MET A 1 -0.31 12.43 18.79
CA MET A 1 -0.96 11.10 18.74
C MET A 1 0.08 10.00 18.50
N ALA A 2 0.12 9.02 19.37
CA ALA A 2 1.08 7.92 19.22
C ALA A 2 0.49 6.81 18.34
N GLY A 3 1.27 6.33 17.39
CA GLY A 3 0.86 5.22 16.55
C GLY A 3 1.08 3.87 17.24
N GLN A 4 0.28 2.87 16.88
CA GLN A 4 0.43 1.49 17.34
C GLN A 4 1.07 0.67 16.21
N LYS A 5 2.07 -0.13 16.55
CA LYS A 5 2.80 -0.94 15.58
C LYS A 5 2.28 -2.36 15.52
N TYR A 6 2.19 -2.87 14.30
CA TYR A 6 1.75 -4.24 14.02
C TYR A 6 2.70 -4.86 13.00
N ASP A 7 2.84 -6.17 13.05
CA ASP A 7 3.62 -6.92 12.06
C ASP A 7 2.65 -7.70 11.17
N TRP A 8 2.85 -7.60 9.86
CA TRP A 8 2.13 -8.37 8.87
C TRP A 8 3.12 -9.25 8.11
N ALA A 9 2.73 -10.46 7.76
CA ALA A 9 3.59 -11.35 6.99
C ALA A 9 2.78 -12.31 6.12
N SER A 10 3.36 -12.68 4.99
CA SER A 10 2.86 -13.72 4.10
C SER A 10 4.04 -14.53 3.58
N ALA A 11 3.76 -15.49 2.69
CA ALA A 11 4.83 -16.27 2.06
C ALA A 11 5.73 -15.41 1.16
N LYS A 12 5.23 -14.27 0.66
CA LYS A 12 5.93 -13.45 -0.34
C LYS A 12 6.49 -12.14 0.21
N ALA A 13 6.04 -11.70 1.37
CA ALA A 13 6.42 -10.39 1.88
C ALA A 13 6.12 -10.28 3.38
N TYR A 14 6.72 -9.26 4.00
CA TYR A 14 6.41 -8.92 5.38
C TYR A 14 6.46 -7.41 5.54
N SER A 15 5.75 -6.88 6.51
CA SER A 15 5.74 -5.43 6.74
C SER A 15 5.60 -5.08 8.21
N THR A 16 6.03 -3.85 8.53
CA THR A 16 5.72 -3.19 9.79
C THR A 16 4.69 -2.11 9.49
N VAL A 17 3.57 -2.17 10.20
CA VAL A 17 2.46 -1.25 9.99
C VAL A 17 2.28 -0.41 11.26
N THR A 18 2.23 0.92 11.09
CA THR A 18 1.93 1.82 12.20
C THR A 18 0.53 2.38 11.98
N ALA A 19 -0.36 2.17 12.94
CA ALA A 19 -1.75 2.60 12.85
C ALA A 19 -2.00 3.81 13.75
N TYR A 20 -2.73 4.79 13.20
CA TYR A 20 -3.15 6.00 13.91
C TYR A 20 -4.69 6.07 13.86
N TYR A 21 -5.28 6.44 14.98
CA TYR A 21 -6.74 6.49 15.14
C TYR A 21 -7.14 7.92 15.50
N PRO A 22 -7.13 8.89 14.54
CA PRO A 22 -7.45 10.29 14.85
C PRO A 22 -8.89 10.50 15.30
N GLU A 23 -9.80 9.69 14.79
CA GLU A 23 -11.22 9.71 15.15
C GLU A 23 -11.76 8.29 15.17
N PRO A 24 -12.90 8.02 15.83
CA PRO A 24 -13.43 6.65 15.93
C PRO A 24 -13.67 5.94 14.60
N ASP A 25 -14.04 6.68 13.55
CA ASP A 25 -14.35 6.15 12.23
C ASP A 25 -13.21 6.27 11.23
N ILE A 26 -12.05 6.81 11.65
CA ILE A 26 -10.90 7.04 10.77
C ILE A 26 -9.69 6.27 11.26
N ILE A 27 -9.05 5.55 10.34
CA ILE A 27 -7.79 4.85 10.57
C ILE A 27 -6.80 5.26 9.49
N PHE A 28 -5.61 5.65 9.90
CA PHE A 28 -4.52 5.97 9.01
C PHE A 28 -3.38 4.99 9.24
N LEU A 29 -2.88 4.35 8.18
CA LEU A 29 -1.78 3.39 8.27
C LEU A 29 -0.57 3.84 7.49
N ASN A 30 0.61 3.65 8.09
CA ASN A 30 1.91 3.73 7.43
C ASN A 30 2.46 2.31 7.36
N GLU A 31 2.92 1.90 6.19
CA GLU A 31 3.47 0.56 6.02
C GLU A 31 4.84 0.59 5.36
N ASP A 32 5.82 -0.06 5.99
CA ASP A 32 7.12 -0.38 5.40
C ASP A 32 7.08 -1.83 4.98
N LEU A 33 6.99 -2.09 3.68
CA LEU A 33 6.80 -3.43 3.13
C LEU A 33 8.07 -3.91 2.46
N THR A 34 8.51 -5.11 2.84
CA THR A 34 9.67 -5.76 2.26
C THR A 34 9.22 -7.05 1.57
N TYR A 35 9.52 -7.18 0.30
CA TYR A 35 9.23 -8.39 -0.47
C TYR A 35 10.39 -9.37 -0.34
N ARG A 36 10.11 -10.66 -0.44
CA ARG A 36 11.14 -11.69 -0.42
C ARG A 36 11.94 -11.73 -1.73
N LYS A 37 11.39 -11.13 -2.80
CA LYS A 37 12.15 -10.81 -4.02
C LYS A 37 12.80 -9.43 -3.82
N PRO A 38 13.77 -9.01 -4.66
CA PRO A 38 14.41 -7.69 -4.50
C PRO A 38 13.44 -6.54 -4.81
N ALA A 39 12.60 -6.21 -3.84
CA ALA A 39 11.65 -5.10 -3.93
C ALA A 39 11.27 -4.63 -2.54
N GLU A 40 10.97 -3.34 -2.43
CA GLU A 40 10.48 -2.74 -1.19
C GLU A 40 9.41 -1.70 -1.52
N ALA A 41 8.50 -1.45 -0.59
CA ALA A 41 7.46 -0.47 -0.79
C ALA A 41 7.18 0.31 0.50
N PHE A 42 6.74 1.54 0.34
CA PHE A 42 6.26 2.38 1.42
C PHE A 42 4.85 2.83 1.05
N ASN A 43 3.88 2.48 1.88
CA ASN A 43 2.47 2.68 1.58
C ASN A 43 1.78 3.47 2.69
N LEU A 44 0.85 4.33 2.29
CA LEU A 44 -0.03 5.07 3.18
C LEU A 44 -1.47 4.71 2.85
N TYR A 45 -2.25 4.39 3.87
CA TYR A 45 -3.65 4.00 3.72
C TYR A 45 -4.52 4.89 4.60
N TYR A 46 -5.64 5.35 4.06
CA TYR A 46 -6.60 6.16 4.79
C TYR A 46 -7.97 5.50 4.69
N TYR A 47 -8.52 5.09 5.83
CA TYR A 47 -9.82 4.42 5.91
C TYR A 47 -10.82 5.31 6.62
N LYS A 48 -12.07 5.28 6.15
CA LYS A 48 -13.19 5.92 6.82
C LYS A 48 -14.36 4.96 6.82
N ASP A 49 -15.00 4.76 8.00
CA ASP A 49 -16.12 3.85 8.17
C ASP A 49 -15.83 2.45 7.60
N ALA A 50 -14.64 1.92 7.90
CA ALA A 50 -14.17 0.61 7.48
C ALA A 50 -13.89 0.47 5.97
N HIS A 51 -13.87 1.58 5.22
CA HIS A 51 -13.60 1.58 3.77
C HIS A 51 -12.34 2.35 3.45
N LEU A 52 -11.49 1.79 2.60
CA LEU A 52 -10.33 2.50 2.07
C LEU A 52 -10.82 3.60 1.13
N ILE A 53 -10.45 4.85 1.41
CA ILE A 53 -10.85 5.99 0.58
C ILE A 53 -9.67 6.67 -0.09
N HIS A 54 -8.44 6.43 0.40
CA HIS A 54 -7.25 7.04 -0.18
C HIS A 54 -6.05 6.13 0.05
N PHE A 55 -5.20 6.01 -0.97
CA PHE A 55 -3.97 5.21 -0.93
C PHE A 55 -2.86 5.94 -1.66
N ILE A 56 -1.67 5.96 -1.06
CA ILE A 56 -0.46 6.45 -1.70
C ILE A 56 0.61 5.38 -1.50
N GLY A 57 1.18 4.89 -2.60
CA GLY A 57 2.23 3.88 -2.54
C GLY A 57 3.43 4.24 -3.38
N LYS A 58 4.62 3.90 -2.87
CA LYS A 58 5.87 3.93 -3.60
C LYS A 58 6.46 2.53 -3.55
N LYS A 59 6.77 1.98 -4.71
CA LYS A 59 7.39 0.66 -4.81
C LYS A 59 8.67 0.76 -5.61
N LEU A 60 9.75 0.23 -5.06
CA LEU A 60 11.03 0.19 -5.72
C LEU A 60 11.39 -1.28 -6.00
N ASP A 61 11.44 -1.62 -7.28
CA ASP A 61 11.83 -2.94 -7.73
C ASP A 61 13.29 -2.90 -8.22
N TYR A 62 14.05 -3.93 -7.85
CA TYR A 62 15.43 -4.12 -8.32
C TYR A 62 15.47 -5.35 -9.22
N PHE A 63 16.08 -5.22 -10.37
CA PHE A 63 16.19 -6.34 -11.32
C PHE A 63 17.46 -6.23 -12.14
N THR A 64 17.94 -7.38 -12.66
CA THR A 64 19.08 -7.42 -13.58
C THR A 64 18.56 -7.61 -14.99
N LYS A 65 19.06 -6.78 -15.91
CA LYS A 65 18.69 -6.87 -17.32
C LYS A 65 19.95 -7.13 -18.16
N ASN A 66 19.97 -8.27 -18.84
CA ASN A 66 21.03 -8.60 -19.80
C ASN A 66 22.45 -8.51 -19.25
N LYS A 67 22.70 -8.95 -18.03
CA LYS A 67 24.02 -8.95 -17.39
C LYS A 67 24.64 -7.54 -17.23
N LYS A 68 23.85 -6.48 -17.38
CA LYS A 68 24.34 -5.09 -17.30
C LYS A 68 24.20 -4.48 -15.91
N GLY A 69 24.16 -5.30 -14.87
CA GLY A 69 24.06 -4.81 -13.51
C GLY A 69 22.63 -4.59 -13.04
N LEU A 70 22.49 -4.07 -11.83
CA LEU A 70 21.21 -3.90 -11.17
C LEU A 70 20.49 -2.66 -11.69
N LYS A 71 19.26 -2.85 -12.14
CA LYS A 71 18.36 -1.77 -12.56
C LYS A 71 17.30 -1.54 -11.49
N LYS A 72 16.79 -0.32 -11.41
CA LYS A 72 15.74 0.06 -10.48
C LYS A 72 14.51 0.53 -11.25
N GLN A 73 13.32 0.15 -10.75
CA GLN A 73 12.07 0.70 -11.26
C GLN A 73 11.29 1.27 -10.09
N LEU A 74 10.99 2.56 -10.15
CA LEU A 74 10.19 3.23 -9.14
C LEU A 74 8.78 3.43 -9.65
N THR A 75 7.81 2.88 -8.93
CA THR A 75 6.38 3.06 -9.20
C THR A 75 5.75 3.87 -8.08
N LYS A 76 5.06 4.94 -8.42
CA LYS A 76 4.28 5.75 -7.48
C LYS A 76 2.82 5.64 -7.88
N LEU A 77 1.96 5.30 -6.92
CA LEU A 77 0.53 5.14 -7.17
C LEU A 77 -0.27 5.90 -6.13
N THR A 78 -1.19 6.75 -6.58
CA THR A 78 -2.15 7.41 -5.73
C THR A 78 -3.54 7.01 -6.19
N LEU A 79 -4.38 6.59 -5.25
CA LEU A 79 -5.78 6.22 -5.52
C LEU A 79 -6.70 7.03 -4.64
N ASN A 80 -7.80 7.51 -5.22
CA ASN A 80 -8.92 8.09 -4.50
C ASN A 80 -10.14 7.23 -4.79
N LEU A 81 -10.81 6.77 -3.75
CA LEU A 81 -11.85 5.75 -3.85
C LEU A 81 -13.13 6.22 -3.16
N GLU A 82 -14.27 5.75 -3.66
CA GLU A 82 -15.54 5.87 -2.97
C GLU A 82 -15.67 4.72 -1.96
N SER A 83 -16.62 4.84 -1.04
CA SER A 83 -16.83 3.85 0.02
C SER A 83 -17.19 2.45 -0.51
N ASP A 84 -17.69 2.35 -1.74
CA ASP A 84 -17.99 1.07 -2.38
C ASP A 84 -16.78 0.44 -3.09
N GLY A 85 -15.64 1.12 -3.09
CA GLY A 85 -14.42 0.64 -3.72
C GLY A 85 -14.21 1.12 -5.15
N ASP A 86 -15.14 1.90 -5.71
CA ASP A 86 -14.97 2.47 -7.04
C ASP A 86 -13.89 3.55 -7.06
N VAL A 87 -13.07 3.56 -8.09
CA VAL A 87 -12.00 4.54 -8.25
C VAL A 87 -12.58 5.85 -8.74
N ILE A 88 -12.43 6.92 -7.94
CA ILE A 88 -12.80 8.27 -8.34
C ILE A 88 -11.72 8.85 -9.26
N SER A 89 -10.47 8.67 -8.88
CA SER A 89 -9.32 9.15 -9.65
C SER A 89 -8.07 8.38 -9.25
N TYR A 90 -7.08 8.36 -10.13
CA TYR A 90 -5.78 7.77 -9.82
C TYR A 90 -4.66 8.53 -10.50
N HIS A 91 -3.45 8.32 -9.99
CA HIS A 91 -2.23 8.87 -10.58
C HIS A 91 -1.15 7.82 -10.44
N LYS A 92 -0.71 7.23 -11.55
CA LYS A 92 0.34 6.21 -11.57
C LYS A 92 1.52 6.72 -12.39
N ILE A 93 2.70 6.68 -11.78
CA ILE A 93 3.95 7.12 -12.41
C ILE A 93 4.95 5.98 -12.29
N VAL A 94 5.52 5.58 -13.43
CA VAL A 94 6.55 4.54 -13.48
C VAL A 94 7.81 5.18 -14.05
N ASN A 95 8.87 5.25 -13.25
CA ASN A 95 10.13 5.89 -13.61
C ASN A 95 9.97 7.31 -14.16
N GLY A 96 9.07 8.09 -13.53
CA GLY A 96 8.82 9.48 -13.89
C GLY A 96 7.82 9.70 -15.01
N GLU A 97 7.27 8.63 -15.60
CA GLU A 97 6.30 8.73 -16.69
C GLU A 97 4.91 8.27 -16.27
N LEU A 98 3.89 8.98 -16.74
CA LEU A 98 2.49 8.60 -16.47
C LEU A 98 2.19 7.22 -17.06
N SER A 99 1.45 6.43 -16.31
CA SER A 99 1.08 5.08 -16.71
C SER A 99 -0.39 4.82 -16.42
N SER A 100 -0.94 3.77 -17.02
CA SER A 100 -2.31 3.35 -16.80
C SER A 100 -2.41 2.46 -15.57
N LEU A 101 -3.55 2.54 -14.88
CA LEU A 101 -3.85 1.65 -13.76
C LEU A 101 -4.41 0.34 -14.31
N ASP A 102 -3.78 -0.78 -13.97
CA ASP A 102 -4.26 -2.11 -14.35
C ASP A 102 -5.22 -2.64 -13.29
N ASP A 103 -6.15 -3.51 -13.70
CA ASP A 103 -7.07 -4.16 -12.76
C ASP A 103 -6.30 -4.95 -11.70
N SER A 104 -5.19 -5.58 -12.07
CA SER A 104 -4.34 -6.32 -11.13
C SER A 104 -3.70 -5.42 -10.08
N ASP A 105 -3.31 -4.20 -10.45
CA ASP A 105 -2.78 -3.21 -9.50
C ASP A 105 -3.83 -2.86 -8.46
N LEU A 106 -5.05 -2.61 -8.92
CA LEU A 106 -6.16 -2.23 -8.05
C LEU A 106 -6.54 -3.37 -7.11
N GLU A 107 -6.67 -4.59 -7.64
CA GLU A 107 -6.99 -5.77 -6.84
C GLU A 107 -5.94 -6.02 -5.75
N GLU A 108 -4.67 -5.89 -6.10
CA GLU A 108 -3.57 -6.08 -5.14
C GLU A 108 -3.65 -5.07 -4.00
N VAL A 109 -3.87 -3.78 -4.32
CA VAL A 109 -3.98 -2.74 -3.31
C VAL A 109 -5.19 -2.97 -2.41
N LEU A 110 -6.37 -3.21 -3.00
CA LEU A 110 -7.60 -3.39 -2.23
C LEU A 110 -7.55 -4.64 -1.34
N SER A 111 -7.03 -5.73 -1.86
CA SER A 111 -6.91 -6.99 -1.12
C SER A 111 -5.96 -6.84 0.08
N HIS A 112 -4.79 -6.24 -0.15
CA HIS A 112 -3.81 -6.02 0.91
C HIS A 112 -4.32 -5.01 1.94
N ALA A 113 -4.99 -3.95 1.50
CA ALA A 113 -5.58 -2.95 2.38
C ALA A 113 -6.64 -3.58 3.30
N GLU A 114 -7.43 -4.52 2.78
CA GLU A 114 -8.42 -5.24 3.58
C GLU A 114 -7.75 -6.12 4.64
N GLU A 115 -6.68 -6.83 4.27
CA GLU A 115 -5.92 -7.63 5.23
C GLU A 115 -5.34 -6.78 6.35
N LEU A 116 -4.78 -5.62 6.02
CA LEU A 116 -4.23 -4.71 7.03
C LEU A 116 -5.32 -4.13 7.92
N TYR A 117 -6.47 -3.80 7.34
CA TYR A 117 -7.60 -3.32 8.12
C TYR A 117 -8.03 -4.34 9.18
N LYS A 118 -8.14 -5.60 8.79
CA LYS A 118 -8.48 -6.68 9.72
C LYS A 118 -7.45 -6.83 10.83
N LEU A 119 -6.16 -6.72 10.48
CA LEU A 119 -5.08 -6.83 11.44
C LEU A 119 -5.17 -5.75 12.51
N VAL A 120 -5.31 -4.48 12.11
CA VAL A 120 -5.31 -3.36 13.05
C VAL A 120 -6.67 -3.19 13.73
N GLY A 121 -7.76 -3.51 13.05
CA GLY A 121 -9.11 -3.42 13.57
C GLY A 121 -9.39 -4.42 14.68
N ASP A 122 -8.95 -5.67 14.49
CA ASP A 122 -9.14 -6.73 15.47
C ASP A 122 -8.41 -6.44 16.79
N LYS A 123 -7.36 -5.64 16.76
CA LYS A 123 -6.57 -5.31 17.94
C LYS A 123 -6.89 -3.94 18.51
N LYS A 124 -7.87 -3.25 17.94
CA LYS A 124 -8.27 -1.92 18.39
C LYS A 124 -9.02 -1.95 19.72
N GLU A 125 -9.62 -3.08 20.05
CA GLU A 125 -10.41 -3.24 21.29
C GLU A 125 -9.56 -3.14 22.55
#